data_22a5e2a0872a958239ae59388c4b9995
#
_entry.id   22a5e2a0872a958239ae59388c4b9995
#
_cell.length_a   1.000
_cell.length_b   1.000
_cell.length_c   1.000
_cell.angle_alpha   90.00
_cell.angle_beta   90.00
_cell.angle_gamma   90.00
#
_symmetry.space_group_name_H-M   'P 1'
#
loop_
_entity.id
_entity.type
_entity.pdbx_description
1 polymer ?
#
loop_
_entity_poly.entity_id
_entity_poly.type
_entity_poly.pdbx_seq_one_letter_code
_entity_poly.pdbx_strand_id
1 'polypeptide(L)'
;ADLRIDTYRASGAGGQHVNKTDSAVRITHLPSKIVVQCQSDRSQHKNKSNAMSMLKSRLFELELQKRKEVENISNKEKKDIGWGNQIRSYVLHPYKLIKDLRTGHESSNVNDILDGKISKFLEQSLTI
;
A
#
# COMPACT_ATOMS: atom_id res chain seq x y z
N ALA A 1 6.49 2.36 25.74
CA ALA A 1 6.69 0.94 26.00
C ALA A 1 7.42 0.23 24.85
N ASP A 2 7.21 0.68 23.62
CA ASP A 2 7.67 -0.03 22.41
C ASP A 2 9.06 0.39 21.89
N LEU A 3 9.72 1.30 22.61
CA LEU A 3 11.03 1.83 22.23
C LEU A 3 12.08 1.47 23.28
N ARG A 4 13.20 0.91 22.82
CA ARG A 4 14.41 0.78 23.60
C ARG A 4 15.40 1.86 23.15
N ILE A 5 15.90 2.65 24.10
CA ILE A 5 16.84 3.73 23.84
C ILE A 5 18.15 3.40 24.56
N ASP A 6 19.20 3.25 23.78
CA ASP A 6 20.55 2.97 24.27
C ASP A 6 21.45 4.18 23.94
N THR A 7 22.25 4.62 24.90
CA THR A 7 23.29 5.64 24.69
C THR A 7 24.65 4.99 24.69
N TYR A 8 25.54 5.45 23.81
CA TYR A 8 26.89 4.90 23.69
C TYR A 8 27.88 5.97 23.25
N ARG A 9 29.16 5.66 23.38
CA ARG A 9 30.23 6.54 22.88
C ARG A 9 30.37 6.38 21.38
N ALA A 10 30.38 7.50 20.68
CA ALA A 10 30.72 7.50 19.27
C ALA A 10 32.20 7.11 19.12
N SER A 11 32.47 5.98 18.49
CA SER A 11 33.83 5.59 18.10
C SER A 11 34.16 6.19 16.75
N GLY A 12 35.01 7.22 16.70
CA GLY A 12 35.55 7.80 15.47
C GLY A 12 37.07 7.77 15.52
N ALA A 13 37.72 7.48 14.41
CA ALA A 13 39.18 7.57 14.23
C ALA A 13 39.58 9.05 14.16
N GLY A 14 39.64 9.71 15.30
CA GLY A 14 40.09 11.11 15.44
C GLY A 14 40.85 11.27 16.73
N GLY A 15 42.18 11.28 16.66
CA GLY A 15 43.03 11.53 17.79
C GLY A 15 42.75 12.90 18.42
N GLN A 16 42.92 12.95 19.72
CA GLN A 16 42.88 14.13 20.61
C GLN A 16 41.49 14.78 20.77
N HIS A 17 40.91 14.61 21.95
CA HIS A 17 39.60 15.05 22.44
C HIS A 17 38.39 14.25 21.97
N VAL A 18 38.46 12.92 22.01
CA VAL A 18 37.25 12.09 22.08
C VAL A 18 36.57 12.42 23.39
N ASN A 19 35.45 13.16 23.34
CA ASN A 19 34.67 13.59 24.50
C ASN A 19 34.31 12.37 25.35
N LYS A 20 34.56 12.46 26.67
CA LYS A 20 34.23 11.43 27.67
C LYS A 20 32.72 11.19 27.83
N THR A 21 31.88 11.85 27.05
CA THR A 21 30.39 11.79 27.15
C THR A 21 29.79 10.89 26.12
N ASP A 22 28.88 10.04 26.57
CA ASP A 22 28.07 9.15 25.70
C ASP A 22 27.01 9.98 24.98
N SER A 23 27.35 10.59 23.84
CA SER A 23 26.46 11.47 23.09
C SER A 23 25.68 10.75 21.98
N ALA A 24 26.17 9.60 21.53
CA ALA A 24 25.50 8.81 20.50
C ALA A 24 24.27 8.10 21.05
N VAL A 25 23.19 8.09 20.26
CA VAL A 25 21.90 7.50 20.65
C VAL A 25 21.48 6.45 19.62
N ARG A 26 21.08 5.28 20.10
CA ARG A 26 20.45 4.23 19.32
C ARG A 26 19.04 4.03 19.84
N ILE A 27 18.07 4.03 18.93
CA ILE A 27 16.67 3.75 19.25
C ILE A 27 16.25 2.50 18.48
N THR A 28 15.73 1.52 19.20
CA THR A 28 15.18 0.28 18.63
C THR A 28 13.68 0.27 18.87
N HIS A 29 12.91 0.17 17.77
CA HIS A 29 11.48 -0.07 17.86
C HIS A 29 11.21 -1.57 17.93
N LEU A 30 10.77 -2.05 19.09
CA LEU A 30 10.65 -3.49 19.40
C LEU A 30 9.69 -4.23 18.46
N PRO A 31 8.48 -3.71 18.15
CA PRO A 31 7.53 -4.42 17.29
C PRO A 31 8.02 -4.59 15.85
N SER A 32 8.60 -3.54 15.24
CA SER A 32 9.08 -3.58 13.85
C SER A 32 10.55 -3.97 13.71
N LYS A 33 11.30 -4.08 14.82
CA LYS A 33 12.74 -4.33 14.85
C LYS A 33 13.59 -3.29 14.10
N ILE A 34 13.03 -2.13 13.80
CA ILE A 34 13.74 -1.03 13.16
C ILE A 34 14.70 -0.41 14.17
N VAL A 35 15.95 -0.25 13.76
CA VAL A 35 17.01 0.37 14.56
C VAL A 35 17.47 1.63 13.85
N VAL A 36 17.56 2.73 14.57
CA VAL A 36 18.13 4.00 14.12
C VAL A 36 19.22 4.46 15.07
N GLN A 37 20.25 5.11 14.51
CA GLN A 37 21.38 5.63 15.28
C GLN A 37 21.64 7.07 14.88
N CYS A 38 21.96 7.92 15.83
CA CYS A 38 22.37 9.30 15.60
C CYS A 38 23.56 9.66 16.50
N GLN A 39 24.61 10.19 15.87
CA GLN A 39 25.84 10.63 16.54
C GLN A 39 26.37 11.97 15.97
N SER A 40 25.50 12.71 15.26
CA SER A 40 25.89 13.90 14.51
C SER A 40 26.20 15.11 15.39
N ASP A 41 25.67 15.17 16.59
CA ASP A 41 25.81 16.30 17.51
C ASP A 41 26.56 15.87 18.80
N ARG A 42 27.16 16.84 19.46
CA ARG A 42 27.78 16.65 20.80
C ARG A 42 26.72 16.53 21.91
N SER A 43 25.51 16.98 21.64
CA SER A 43 24.39 16.95 22.58
C SER A 43 23.59 15.65 22.42
N GLN A 44 23.57 14.85 23.49
CA GLN A 44 22.74 13.64 23.56
C GLN A 44 21.25 13.92 23.31
N HIS A 45 20.75 15.06 23.83
CA HIS A 45 19.36 15.49 23.64
C HIS A 45 19.01 15.73 22.15
N LYS A 46 19.91 16.39 21.41
CA LYS A 46 19.74 16.63 19.98
C LYS A 46 19.80 15.32 19.20
N ASN A 47 20.76 14.45 19.52
CA ASN A 47 20.87 13.13 18.89
C ASN A 47 19.63 12.26 19.14
N LYS A 48 19.07 12.30 20.35
CA LYS A 48 17.81 11.62 20.67
C LYS A 48 16.63 12.16 19.84
N SER A 49 16.51 13.49 19.73
CA SER A 49 15.46 14.12 18.92
C SER A 49 15.59 13.76 17.44
N ASN A 50 16.80 13.83 16.90
CA ASN A 50 17.09 13.47 15.52
C ASN A 50 16.82 11.98 15.25
N ALA A 51 17.27 11.09 16.13
CA ALA A 51 17.01 9.66 16.03
C ALA A 51 15.51 9.36 16.09
N MET A 52 14.74 10.05 16.91
CA MET A 52 13.29 9.91 16.97
C MET A 52 12.61 10.35 15.67
N SER A 53 13.07 11.44 15.06
CA SER A 53 12.58 11.90 13.75
C SER A 53 12.89 10.89 12.65
N MET A 54 14.12 10.35 12.64
CA MET A 54 14.52 9.29 11.69
C MET A 54 13.69 8.03 11.86
N LEU A 55 13.39 7.62 13.10
CA LEU A 55 12.55 6.46 13.38
C LEU A 55 11.13 6.65 12.85
N LYS A 56 10.54 7.83 13.09
CA LYS A 56 9.20 8.17 12.56
C LYS A 56 9.16 8.08 11.04
N SER A 57 10.18 8.59 10.35
CA SER A 57 10.27 8.54 8.89
C SER A 57 10.36 7.09 8.38
N ARG A 58 11.16 6.23 9.02
CA ARG A 58 11.28 4.82 8.63
C ARG A 58 10.01 4.01 8.91
N LEU A 59 9.32 4.28 10.02
CA LEU A 59 8.04 3.65 10.31
C LEU A 59 6.97 4.08 9.30
N PHE A 60 6.94 5.35 8.92
CA PHE A 60 6.04 5.85 7.89
C PHE A 60 6.31 5.20 6.53
N GLU A 61 7.58 5.07 6.15
CA GLU A 61 7.98 4.39 4.90
C GLU A 61 7.54 2.93 4.88
N LEU A 62 7.72 2.20 6.00
CA LEU A 62 7.29 0.81 6.13
C LEU A 62 5.76 0.69 5.99
N GLU A 63 5.00 1.59 6.59
CA GLU A 63 3.54 1.61 6.46
C GLU A 63 3.10 1.92 5.02
N LEU A 64 3.79 2.84 4.34
CA LEU A 64 3.54 3.17 2.95
C LEU A 64 3.81 1.96 2.02
N GLN A 65 4.89 1.22 2.28
CA GLN A 65 5.20 -0.01 1.54
C GLN A 65 4.12 -1.07 1.71
N LYS A 66 3.65 -1.30 2.95
CA LYS A 66 2.54 -2.23 3.21
C LYS A 66 1.27 -1.86 2.44
N ARG A 67 0.91 -0.58 2.41
CA ARG A 67 -0.24 -0.11 1.63
C ARG A 67 -0.08 -0.35 0.14
N LYS A 68 1.11 -0.06 -0.41
CA LYS A 68 1.41 -0.32 -1.82
C LYS A 68 1.37 -1.81 -2.16
N GLU A 69 1.83 -2.69 -1.26
CA GLU A 69 1.74 -4.14 -1.45
C GLU A 69 0.27 -4.61 -1.53
N VAL A 70 -0.59 -4.11 -0.63
CA VAL A 70 -2.03 -4.41 -0.65
C VAL A 70 -2.68 -3.91 -1.96
N GLU A 71 -2.37 -2.68 -2.38
CA GLU A 71 -2.85 -2.13 -3.65
C GLU A 71 -2.35 -2.95 -4.85
N ASN A 72 -1.09 -3.38 -4.84
CA ASN A 72 -0.52 -4.19 -5.91
C ASN A 72 -1.17 -5.57 -6.01
N ILE A 73 -1.48 -6.21 -4.88
CA ILE A 73 -2.22 -7.47 -4.84
C ILE A 73 -3.61 -7.27 -5.46
N SER A 74 -4.34 -6.26 -5.00
CA SER A 74 -5.66 -5.92 -5.54
C SER A 74 -5.62 -5.59 -7.04
N ASN A 75 -4.57 -4.91 -7.51
CA ASN A 75 -4.40 -4.59 -8.92
C ASN A 75 -4.04 -5.81 -9.78
N LYS A 76 -3.27 -6.77 -9.25
CA LYS A 76 -2.97 -8.04 -9.94
C LYS A 76 -4.18 -8.93 -10.11
N GLU A 77 -5.14 -8.85 -9.21
CA GLU A 77 -6.40 -9.60 -9.29
C GLU A 77 -7.36 -8.99 -10.33
N LYS A 78 -7.16 -7.73 -10.72
CA LYS A 78 -7.96 -7.11 -11.77
C LYS A 78 -7.56 -7.69 -13.12
N LYS A 79 -8.57 -8.15 -13.86
CA LYS A 79 -8.36 -8.64 -15.23
C LYS A 79 -7.98 -7.48 -16.14
N ASP A 80 -7.10 -7.74 -17.09
CA ASP A 80 -6.72 -6.77 -18.12
C ASP A 80 -7.93 -6.29 -18.91
N ILE A 81 -7.91 -4.99 -19.28
CA ILE A 81 -8.91 -4.39 -20.15
C ILE A 81 -8.66 -4.93 -21.56
N GLY A 82 -9.39 -5.98 -21.95
CA GLY A 82 -9.24 -6.62 -23.23
C GLY A 82 -10.53 -7.27 -23.70
N TRP A 83 -10.57 -7.64 -24.97
CA TRP A 83 -11.74 -8.26 -25.61
C TRP A 83 -12.19 -9.55 -24.91
N GLY A 84 -11.27 -10.30 -24.33
CA GLY A 84 -11.57 -11.54 -23.58
C GLY A 84 -12.18 -11.34 -22.20
N ASN A 85 -12.21 -10.12 -21.68
CA ASN A 85 -12.70 -9.79 -20.33
C ASN A 85 -13.99 -8.97 -20.35
N GLN A 86 -14.71 -8.97 -21.47
CA GLN A 86 -16.00 -8.29 -21.59
C GLN A 86 -17.04 -8.95 -20.69
N ILE A 87 -17.77 -8.14 -19.93
CA ILE A 87 -18.89 -8.60 -19.09
C ILE A 87 -20.15 -8.77 -19.95
N ARG A 88 -20.43 -7.79 -20.83
CA ARG A 88 -21.58 -7.79 -21.73
C ARG A 88 -21.19 -7.34 -23.13
N SER A 89 -21.86 -7.91 -24.11
CA SER A 89 -21.78 -7.50 -25.50
C SER A 89 -23.09 -6.85 -25.92
N TYR A 90 -23.01 -5.68 -26.57
CA TYR A 90 -24.14 -4.92 -27.07
C TYR A 90 -24.02 -4.83 -28.59
N VAL A 91 -24.91 -5.48 -29.30
CA VAL A 91 -24.99 -5.42 -30.77
C VAL A 91 -26.23 -4.62 -31.14
N LEU A 92 -26.04 -3.54 -31.90
CA LEU A 92 -27.11 -2.63 -32.31
C LEU A 92 -27.46 -2.76 -33.79
N HIS A 93 -26.52 -3.25 -34.59
CA HIS A 93 -26.65 -3.44 -36.03
C HIS A 93 -25.73 -4.59 -36.48
N PRO A 94 -26.13 -5.45 -37.44
CA PRO A 94 -27.39 -5.49 -38.22
C PRO A 94 -28.60 -6.02 -37.46
N TYR A 95 -28.42 -6.65 -36.31
CA TYR A 95 -29.48 -7.13 -35.42
C TYR A 95 -29.29 -6.53 -34.02
N LYS A 96 -30.37 -6.54 -33.24
CA LYS A 96 -30.33 -6.01 -31.86
C LYS A 96 -30.22 -7.17 -30.87
N LEU A 97 -29.12 -7.24 -30.15
CA LEU A 97 -28.89 -8.27 -29.15
C LEU A 97 -27.97 -7.74 -28.01
N ILE A 98 -28.35 -8.03 -26.79
CA ILE A 98 -27.47 -7.86 -25.63
C ILE A 98 -27.26 -9.23 -24.99
N LYS A 99 -26.00 -9.59 -24.80
CA LYS A 99 -25.58 -10.85 -24.18
C LYS A 99 -24.64 -10.60 -23.02
N ASP A 100 -24.97 -11.17 -21.87
CA ASP A 100 -24.02 -11.26 -20.76
C ASP A 100 -23.11 -12.47 -20.95
N LEU A 101 -21.82 -12.24 -21.10
CA LEU A 101 -20.84 -13.29 -21.39
C LEU A 101 -20.54 -14.19 -20.18
N ARG A 102 -20.90 -13.77 -18.97
CA ARG A 102 -20.69 -14.55 -17.74
C ARG A 102 -21.86 -15.52 -17.51
N THR A 103 -23.10 -15.04 -17.66
CA THR A 103 -24.32 -15.80 -17.40
C THR A 103 -24.87 -16.49 -18.63
N GLY A 104 -24.47 -16.04 -19.82
CA GLY A 104 -25.05 -16.50 -21.08
C GLY A 104 -26.46 -15.95 -21.39
N HIS A 105 -27.01 -15.09 -20.51
CA HIS A 105 -28.33 -14.49 -20.67
C HIS A 105 -28.34 -13.51 -21.85
N GLU A 106 -29.36 -13.64 -22.72
CA GLU A 106 -29.51 -12.82 -23.92
C GLU A 106 -30.87 -12.10 -23.95
N SER A 107 -30.91 -10.92 -24.54
CA SER A 107 -32.13 -10.15 -24.75
C SER A 107 -32.05 -9.32 -26.01
N SER A 108 -33.16 -9.33 -26.78
CA SER A 108 -33.32 -8.49 -27.99
C SER A 108 -33.88 -7.10 -27.70
N ASN A 109 -34.39 -6.86 -26.46
CA ASN A 109 -34.96 -5.58 -26.03
C ASN A 109 -33.87 -4.58 -25.63
N VAL A 110 -33.08 -4.16 -26.60
CA VAL A 110 -31.90 -3.32 -26.37
C VAL A 110 -32.29 -1.95 -25.81
N ASN A 111 -33.36 -1.32 -26.30
CA ASN A 111 -33.75 0.01 -25.84
C ASN A 111 -34.16 0.00 -24.35
N ASP A 112 -34.95 -0.97 -23.93
CA ASP A 112 -35.39 -1.11 -22.56
C ASP A 112 -34.20 -1.31 -21.60
N ILE A 113 -33.19 -2.06 -22.05
CA ILE A 113 -32.00 -2.35 -21.25
C ILE A 113 -31.08 -1.11 -21.15
N LEU A 114 -30.95 -0.36 -22.24
CA LEU A 114 -30.22 0.91 -22.24
C LEU A 114 -30.93 1.97 -21.38
N ASP A 115 -32.26 1.92 -21.28
CA ASP A 115 -33.08 2.77 -20.42
C ASP A 115 -33.05 2.33 -18.92
N GLY A 116 -32.30 1.26 -18.60
CA GLY A 116 -32.08 0.83 -17.22
C GLY A 116 -32.85 -0.40 -16.74
N LYS A 117 -33.62 -1.08 -17.61
CA LYS A 117 -34.35 -2.31 -17.25
C LYS A 117 -33.41 -3.53 -17.25
N ILE A 118 -32.42 -3.54 -16.35
CA ILE A 118 -31.38 -4.58 -16.28
C ILE A 118 -31.62 -5.65 -15.21
N SER A 119 -32.78 -5.64 -14.52
CA SER A 119 -33.06 -6.52 -13.36
C SER A 119 -32.81 -8.00 -13.66
N LYS A 120 -33.24 -8.50 -14.81
CA LYS A 120 -33.02 -9.90 -15.21
C LYS A 120 -31.55 -10.27 -15.34
N PHE A 121 -30.71 -9.37 -15.85
CA PHE A 121 -29.27 -9.58 -15.94
C PHE A 121 -28.63 -9.61 -14.54
N LEU A 122 -29.11 -8.79 -13.61
CA LEU A 122 -28.63 -8.79 -12.23
C LEU A 122 -29.04 -10.07 -11.50
N GLU A 123 -30.29 -10.48 -11.60
CA GLU A 123 -30.78 -11.74 -11.01
C GLU A 123 -29.96 -12.94 -11.50
N GLN A 124 -29.72 -13.05 -12.80
CA GLN A 124 -28.92 -14.12 -13.37
C GLN A 124 -27.45 -14.07 -12.89
N SER A 125 -26.90 -12.89 -12.65
CA SER A 125 -25.53 -12.75 -12.15
C SER A 125 -25.36 -13.15 -10.68
N LEU A 126 -26.45 -13.19 -9.91
CA LEU A 126 -26.45 -13.63 -8.50
C LEU A 126 -26.54 -15.16 -8.38
N THR A 127 -26.88 -15.88 -9.45
CA THR A 127 -27.03 -17.34 -9.46
C THR A 127 -25.76 -18.08 -9.93
N ILE A 128 -24.70 -17.35 -10.24
CA ILE A 128 -23.37 -17.90 -10.53
C ILE A 128 -22.58 -17.93 -9.21
#